data_5452e4d123f4162eec80f8257e8d624a
#
_entry.id   5452e4d123f4162eec80f8257e8d624a
#
_cell.length_a   1.000
_cell.length_b   1.000
_cell.length_c   1.000
_cell.angle_alpha   90.00
_cell.angle_beta   90.00
_cell.angle_gamma   90.00
#
_symmetry.space_group_name_H-M   'P 1'
#
loop_
_entity.id
_entity.type
_entity.pdbx_description
1 polymer ?
#
loop_
_entity_poly.entity_id
_entity_poly.type
_entity_poly.pdbx_seq_one_letter_code
_entity_poly.pdbx_strand_id
1 'polypeptide(L)'
;METLAIALLAFFTAGWFVLAGADIGTGMLAPWLGRSDRERRLVLASFAPFFLGNEVWLVAAAGVFVGCFPALEGDLLSSQFPVFVALLTGWVVRDTGLWSRGRGAGPRRRAGCDAAVACGSWTVALSWGWLLAALLTGRPYTPATGPTAVLTALAVAALFAAHGLGFATLRLTGPPYERARGLVGRTGHPWRSFALTGVLLAGLPLWAGTALPLAGRAADPATLALLVPVLLVVTPPLVAVQAWTWYAFRHRVTRPSYL
;
A
#
# COMPACT_ATOMS: atom_id res chain seq x y z
N MET A 1 -17.23 1.37 22.63
CA MET A 1 -15.80 1.19 22.25
C MET A 1 -15.64 0.33 21.01
N GLU A 2 -16.38 -0.77 20.88
CA GLU A 2 -16.33 -1.67 19.72
C GLU A 2 -16.50 -0.94 18.37
N THR A 3 -17.54 -0.13 18.23
CA THR A 3 -17.79 0.66 17.00
C THR A 3 -16.60 1.58 16.65
N LEU A 4 -15.96 2.16 17.68
CA LEU A 4 -14.78 3.00 17.48
C LEU A 4 -13.56 2.17 17.05
N ALA A 5 -13.38 0.97 17.58
CA ALA A 5 -12.32 0.05 17.15
C ALA A 5 -12.52 -0.36 15.68
N ILE A 6 -13.75 -0.69 15.28
CA ILE A 6 -14.09 -0.98 13.87
C ILE A 6 -13.80 0.24 12.99
N ALA A 7 -14.20 1.43 13.41
CA ALA A 7 -13.97 2.67 12.66
C ALA A 7 -12.46 2.98 12.51
N LEU A 8 -11.67 2.77 13.56
CA LEU A 8 -10.21 2.93 13.52
C LEU A 8 -9.56 1.92 12.57
N LEU A 9 -9.96 0.65 12.65
CA LEU A 9 -9.48 -0.39 11.74
C LEU A 9 -9.77 -0.02 10.28
N ALA A 10 -11.01 0.38 10.00
CA ALA A 10 -11.44 0.81 8.68
C ALA A 10 -10.65 2.03 8.19
N PHE A 11 -10.47 3.03 9.05
CA PHE A 11 -9.73 4.25 8.74
C PHE A 11 -8.26 3.98 8.40
N PHE A 12 -7.56 3.24 9.26
CA PHE A 12 -6.15 2.93 9.02
C PHE A 12 -5.94 2.02 7.81
N THR A 13 -6.81 1.03 7.61
CA THR A 13 -6.74 0.14 6.46
C THR A 13 -6.99 0.89 5.15
N ALA A 14 -8.07 1.67 5.07
CA ALA A 14 -8.37 2.50 3.90
C ALA A 14 -7.26 3.52 3.61
N GLY A 15 -6.76 4.18 4.66
CA GLY A 15 -5.65 5.11 4.57
C GLY A 15 -4.38 4.47 4.02
N TRP A 16 -4.03 3.28 4.50
CA TRP A 16 -2.88 2.54 3.98
C TRP A 16 -3.04 2.19 2.50
N PHE A 17 -4.19 1.66 2.09
CA PHE A 17 -4.42 1.31 0.68
C PHE A 17 -4.26 2.52 -0.25
N VAL A 18 -4.70 3.70 0.17
CA VAL A 18 -4.53 4.93 -0.62
C VAL A 18 -3.09 5.42 -0.60
N LEU A 19 -2.47 5.50 0.57
CA LEU A 19 -1.15 6.09 0.72
C LEU A 19 -0.05 5.18 0.17
N ALA A 20 0.00 3.94 0.65
CA ALA A 20 0.98 2.95 0.18
C ALA A 20 0.66 2.43 -1.22
N GLY A 21 -0.60 2.46 -1.65
CA GLY A 21 -0.97 2.16 -3.03
C GLY A 21 -0.27 3.04 -4.04
N ALA A 22 0.02 4.29 -3.71
CA ALA A 22 0.74 5.21 -4.56
C ALA A 22 2.21 4.80 -4.76
N ASP A 23 2.91 4.45 -3.68
CA ASP A 23 4.32 4.08 -3.73
C ASP A 23 4.53 2.63 -4.24
N ILE A 24 3.68 1.68 -3.82
CA ILE A 24 3.70 0.29 -4.31
C ILE A 24 3.41 0.28 -5.82
N GLY A 25 2.35 0.95 -6.26
CA GLY A 25 1.99 1.01 -7.67
C GLY A 25 3.06 1.69 -8.53
N THR A 26 3.70 2.74 -8.02
CA THR A 26 4.85 3.36 -8.71
C THR A 26 6.05 2.41 -8.73
N GLY A 27 6.31 1.68 -7.64
CA GLY A 27 7.36 0.67 -7.54
C GLY A 27 7.17 -0.48 -8.56
N MET A 28 5.94 -0.98 -8.71
CA MET A 28 5.59 -1.99 -9.72
C MET A 28 5.99 -1.56 -11.13
N LEU A 29 5.85 -0.28 -11.44
CA LEU A 29 6.05 0.30 -12.75
C LEU A 29 7.42 0.96 -12.92
N ALA A 30 8.25 0.98 -11.89
CA ALA A 30 9.54 1.67 -11.90
C ALA A 30 10.46 1.27 -13.07
N PRO A 31 10.59 -0.02 -13.45
CA PRO A 31 11.42 -0.41 -14.60
C PRO A 31 10.91 0.12 -15.95
N TRP A 32 9.60 0.27 -16.08
CA TRP A 32 8.95 0.78 -17.29
C TRP A 32 8.96 2.31 -17.34
N LEU A 33 8.74 2.97 -16.21
CA LEU A 33 8.80 4.44 -16.08
C LEU A 33 10.22 4.97 -16.26
N GLY A 34 11.22 4.30 -15.67
CA GLY A 34 12.63 4.68 -15.74
C GLY A 34 13.46 3.74 -16.61
N ARG A 35 13.85 4.17 -17.81
CA ARG A 35 14.63 3.37 -18.76
C ARG A 35 16.15 3.51 -18.59
N SER A 36 16.62 4.65 -18.05
CA SER A 36 18.02 4.88 -17.70
C SER A 36 18.22 4.87 -16.18
N ASP A 37 19.47 4.73 -15.71
CA ASP A 37 19.76 4.78 -14.27
C ASP A 37 19.32 6.11 -13.66
N ARG A 38 19.53 7.23 -14.35
CA ARG A 38 19.09 8.56 -13.92
C ARG A 38 17.56 8.63 -13.80
N GLU A 39 16.83 8.09 -14.77
CA GLU A 39 15.37 8.08 -14.74
C GLU A 39 14.81 7.20 -13.62
N ARG A 40 15.40 6.01 -13.40
CA ARG A 40 15.01 5.13 -12.28
C ARG A 40 15.23 5.80 -10.93
N ARG A 41 16.34 6.52 -10.77
CA ARG A 41 16.58 7.34 -9.56
C ARG A 41 15.50 8.39 -9.38
N LEU A 42 15.05 9.07 -10.43
CA LEU A 42 13.94 10.03 -10.35
C LEU A 42 12.64 9.36 -9.94
N VAL A 43 12.33 8.19 -10.50
CA VAL A 43 11.13 7.43 -10.13
C VAL A 43 11.18 7.04 -8.66
N LEU A 44 12.28 6.45 -8.19
CA LEU A 44 12.43 6.07 -6.78
C LEU A 44 12.38 7.30 -5.85
N ALA A 45 13.05 8.40 -6.20
CA ALA A 45 13.03 9.64 -5.44
C ALA A 45 11.62 10.27 -5.35
N SER A 46 10.71 9.93 -6.27
CA SER A 46 9.34 10.46 -6.24
C SER A 46 8.50 9.91 -5.08
N PHE A 47 8.73 8.68 -4.64
CA PHE A 47 7.97 8.04 -3.57
C PHE A 47 8.80 7.72 -2.30
N ALA A 48 10.13 7.69 -2.39
CA ALA A 48 11.00 7.40 -1.27
C ALA A 48 10.73 8.23 0.00
N PRO A 49 10.35 9.53 -0.06
CA PRO A 49 10.02 10.29 1.14
C PRO A 49 8.73 9.85 1.84
N PHE A 50 7.86 9.11 1.15
CA PHE A 50 6.52 8.77 1.63
C PHE A 50 6.41 7.36 2.18
N PHE A 51 7.20 6.40 1.66
CA PHE A 51 6.95 4.98 1.91
C PHE A 51 6.98 4.61 3.39
N LEU A 52 7.95 5.08 4.19
CA LEU A 52 7.99 4.83 5.64
C LEU A 52 6.78 5.40 6.37
N GLY A 53 6.38 6.64 6.03
CA GLY A 53 5.18 7.24 6.60
C GLY A 53 3.91 6.46 6.25
N ASN A 54 3.84 5.94 5.01
CA ASN A 54 2.72 5.13 4.56
C ASN A 54 2.65 3.77 5.27
N GLU A 55 3.80 3.16 5.59
CA GLU A 55 3.88 1.88 6.32
C GLU A 55 3.35 1.97 7.74
N VAL A 56 3.50 3.11 8.41
CA VAL A 56 2.96 3.34 9.75
C VAL A 56 1.44 3.13 9.79
N TRP A 57 0.73 3.42 8.70
CA TRP A 57 -0.72 3.19 8.61
C TRP A 57 -1.07 1.70 8.65
N LEU A 58 -0.26 0.83 8.02
CA LEU A 58 -0.49 -0.61 8.12
C LEU A 58 -0.13 -1.15 9.50
N VAL A 59 0.95 -0.64 10.10
CA VAL A 59 1.30 -0.99 11.48
C VAL A 59 0.18 -0.60 12.44
N ALA A 60 -0.42 0.58 12.25
CA ALA A 60 -1.58 1.01 13.03
C ALA A 60 -2.81 0.12 12.79
N ALA A 61 -3.12 -0.20 11.52
CA ALA A 61 -4.21 -1.12 11.19
C ALA A 61 -4.01 -2.51 11.82
N ALA A 62 -2.79 -3.07 11.70
CA ALA A 62 -2.43 -4.34 12.31
C ALA A 62 -2.52 -4.28 13.84
N GLY A 63 -2.04 -3.19 14.46
CA GLY A 63 -2.14 -2.98 15.91
C GLY A 63 -3.59 -2.93 16.41
N VAL A 64 -4.48 -2.24 15.67
CA VAL A 64 -5.92 -2.25 15.97
C VAL A 64 -6.49 -3.65 15.81
N PHE A 65 -6.13 -4.36 14.73
CA PHE A 65 -6.66 -5.69 14.44
C PHE A 65 -6.24 -6.70 15.50
N VAL A 66 -4.94 -6.77 15.83
CA VAL A 66 -4.40 -7.66 16.88
C VAL A 66 -4.93 -7.29 18.27
N GLY A 67 -4.93 -5.99 18.61
CA GLY A 67 -5.31 -5.57 19.97
C GLY A 67 -6.82 -5.57 20.23
N CYS A 68 -7.62 -5.19 19.22
CA CYS A 68 -9.06 -5.05 19.39
C CYS A 68 -9.86 -6.27 18.88
N PHE A 69 -9.26 -7.15 18.04
CA PHE A 69 -9.94 -8.30 17.43
C PHE A 69 -9.07 -9.57 17.45
N PRO A 70 -8.49 -9.98 18.60
CA PRO A 70 -7.47 -11.02 18.67
C PRO A 70 -7.94 -12.39 18.16
N ALA A 71 -9.22 -12.75 18.38
CA ALA A 71 -9.76 -14.02 17.89
C ALA A 71 -9.87 -14.04 16.35
N LEU A 72 -10.30 -12.92 15.75
CA LEU A 72 -10.38 -12.80 14.28
C LEU A 72 -9.00 -12.73 13.62
N GLU A 73 -8.06 -12.08 14.29
CA GLU A 73 -6.68 -12.00 13.83
C GLU A 73 -6.05 -13.39 13.77
N GLY A 74 -6.13 -14.17 14.85
CA GLY A 74 -5.61 -15.52 14.91
C GLY A 74 -6.22 -16.44 13.83
N ASP A 75 -7.55 -16.39 13.65
CA ASP A 75 -8.27 -17.16 12.64
C ASP A 75 -7.82 -16.77 11.21
N LEU A 76 -7.71 -15.46 10.92
CA LEU A 76 -7.35 -14.96 9.60
C LEU A 76 -5.88 -15.24 9.27
N LEU A 77 -4.94 -14.95 10.19
CA LEU A 77 -3.51 -15.19 9.97
C LEU A 77 -3.21 -16.67 9.78
N SER A 78 -3.84 -17.55 10.57
CA SER A 78 -3.63 -18.99 10.44
C SER A 78 -4.17 -19.54 9.12
N SER A 79 -5.37 -19.13 8.73
CA SER A 79 -6.02 -19.60 7.51
C SER A 79 -5.39 -19.05 6.23
N GLN A 80 -4.90 -17.81 6.25
CA GLN A 80 -4.28 -17.14 5.11
C GLN A 80 -2.74 -17.10 5.22
N PHE A 81 -2.15 -17.99 6.05
CA PHE A 81 -0.72 -17.98 6.36
C PHE A 81 0.20 -17.89 5.12
N PRO A 82 0.00 -18.69 4.04
CA PRO A 82 0.86 -18.58 2.85
C PRO A 82 0.78 -17.21 2.17
N VAL A 83 -0.39 -16.56 2.20
CA VAL A 83 -0.60 -15.23 1.61
C VAL A 83 0.13 -14.17 2.44
N PHE A 84 0.06 -14.25 3.77
CA PHE A 84 0.79 -13.36 4.66
C PHE A 84 2.31 -13.54 4.55
N VAL A 85 2.80 -14.78 4.41
CA VAL A 85 4.23 -15.04 4.16
C VAL A 85 4.67 -14.40 2.84
N ALA A 86 3.91 -14.56 1.77
CA ALA A 86 4.20 -13.92 0.48
C ALA A 86 4.18 -12.39 0.59
N LEU A 87 3.16 -11.81 1.28
CA LEU A 87 3.02 -10.39 1.52
C LEU A 87 4.25 -9.81 2.22
N LEU A 88 4.62 -10.38 3.36
CA LEU A 88 5.76 -9.92 4.18
C LEU A 88 7.09 -10.12 3.44
N THR A 89 7.26 -11.25 2.75
CA THR A 89 8.46 -11.49 1.95
C THR A 89 8.58 -10.45 0.83
N GLY A 90 7.51 -10.20 0.10
CA GLY A 90 7.47 -9.16 -0.95
C GLY A 90 7.82 -7.78 -0.39
N TRP A 91 7.29 -7.46 0.78
CA TRP A 91 7.57 -6.20 1.46
C TRP A 91 9.05 -6.07 1.83
N VAL A 92 9.62 -7.05 2.54
CA VAL A 92 11.04 -7.06 2.93
C VAL A 92 11.95 -6.98 1.69
N VAL A 93 11.64 -7.71 0.63
CA VAL A 93 12.42 -7.67 -0.63
C VAL A 93 12.38 -6.28 -1.26
N ARG A 94 11.18 -5.66 -1.34
CA ARG A 94 11.00 -4.30 -1.85
C ARG A 94 11.83 -3.28 -1.08
N ASP A 95 11.71 -3.29 0.24
CA ASP A 95 12.36 -2.31 1.11
C ASP A 95 13.87 -2.49 1.15
N THR A 96 14.33 -3.75 1.16
CA THR A 96 15.75 -4.06 1.01
C THR A 96 16.31 -3.50 -0.30
N GLY A 97 15.55 -3.62 -1.41
CA GLY A 97 15.90 -3.01 -2.69
C GLY A 97 16.02 -1.48 -2.60
N LEU A 98 15.03 -0.81 -1.99
CA LEU A 98 15.04 0.63 -1.79
C LEU A 98 16.23 1.11 -0.96
N TRP A 99 16.44 0.51 0.22
CA TRP A 99 17.52 0.89 1.13
C TRP A 99 18.92 0.59 0.61
N SER A 100 19.06 -0.49 -0.17
CA SER A 100 20.37 -0.97 -0.64
C SER A 100 20.84 -0.28 -1.90
N ARG A 101 19.93 0.36 -2.66
CA ARG A 101 20.24 0.93 -3.99
C ARG A 101 21.28 2.03 -3.94
N GLY A 102 21.21 2.91 -2.94
CA GLY A 102 22.15 4.02 -2.76
C GLY A 102 23.50 3.63 -2.17
N ARG A 103 23.62 2.42 -1.58
CA ARG A 103 24.80 2.01 -0.79
C ARG A 103 25.90 1.32 -1.59
N GLY A 104 25.77 1.15 -2.89
CA GLY A 104 26.72 0.35 -3.66
C GLY A 104 27.08 0.85 -5.02
N ALA A 105 28.37 0.71 -5.35
CA ALA A 105 28.89 0.96 -6.68
C ALA A 105 28.64 -0.27 -7.58
N GLY A 106 28.14 -0.04 -8.80
CA GLY A 106 28.06 -1.03 -9.85
C GLY A 106 26.68 -1.18 -10.47
N PRO A 107 26.62 -1.31 -11.79
CA PRO A 107 25.36 -1.36 -12.54
C PRO A 107 24.53 -2.61 -12.25
N ARG A 108 25.18 -3.78 -12.04
CA ARG A 108 24.49 -5.04 -11.72
C ARG A 108 23.75 -4.99 -10.40
N ARG A 109 24.39 -4.42 -9.36
CA ARG A 109 23.77 -4.28 -8.04
C ARG A 109 22.57 -3.34 -8.09
N ARG A 110 22.70 -2.19 -8.77
CA ARG A 110 21.58 -1.26 -8.95
C ARG A 110 20.43 -1.91 -9.69
N ALA A 111 20.70 -2.65 -10.76
CA ALA A 111 19.68 -3.40 -11.49
C ALA A 111 19.00 -4.46 -10.59
N GLY A 112 19.74 -5.17 -9.75
CA GLY A 112 19.19 -6.11 -8.76
C GLY A 112 18.27 -5.41 -7.74
N CYS A 113 18.69 -4.24 -7.21
CA CYS A 113 17.85 -3.45 -6.31
C CYS A 113 16.57 -2.94 -7.02
N ASP A 114 16.67 -2.45 -8.26
CA ASP A 114 15.51 -2.01 -9.04
C ASP A 114 14.54 -3.17 -9.30
N ALA A 115 15.07 -4.37 -9.60
CA ALA A 115 14.26 -5.58 -9.73
C ALA A 115 13.59 -5.99 -8.41
N ALA A 116 14.32 -5.92 -7.29
CA ALA A 116 13.77 -6.21 -5.96
C ALA A 116 12.61 -5.27 -5.61
N VAL A 117 12.75 -3.97 -5.88
CA VAL A 117 11.65 -3.00 -5.70
C VAL A 117 10.43 -3.37 -6.53
N ALA A 118 10.63 -3.65 -7.83
CA ALA A 118 9.51 -3.97 -8.72
C ALA A 118 8.85 -5.30 -8.34
N CYS A 119 9.62 -6.39 -8.22
CA CYS A 119 9.11 -7.72 -7.88
C CYS A 119 8.44 -7.72 -6.51
N GLY A 120 9.07 -7.10 -5.50
CA GLY A 120 8.48 -6.97 -4.17
C GLY A 120 7.16 -6.20 -4.19
N SER A 121 7.08 -5.09 -4.92
CA SER A 121 5.83 -4.31 -5.08
C SER A 121 4.74 -5.14 -5.76
N TRP A 122 5.04 -5.90 -6.82
CA TRP A 122 4.10 -6.82 -7.45
C TRP A 122 3.62 -7.91 -6.49
N THR A 123 4.54 -8.51 -5.72
CA THR A 123 4.20 -9.54 -4.74
C THR A 123 3.27 -8.99 -3.67
N VAL A 124 3.54 -7.80 -3.13
CA VAL A 124 2.66 -7.14 -2.14
C VAL A 124 1.27 -6.90 -2.72
N ALA A 125 1.18 -6.30 -3.91
CA ALA A 125 -0.11 -5.98 -4.55
C ALA A 125 -0.93 -7.25 -4.85
N LEU A 126 -0.30 -8.31 -5.37
CA LEU A 126 -0.95 -9.58 -5.64
C LEU A 126 -1.39 -10.29 -4.36
N SER A 127 -0.58 -10.28 -3.31
CA SER A 127 -0.93 -10.88 -2.01
C SER A 127 -2.14 -10.19 -1.39
N TRP A 128 -2.19 -8.86 -1.41
CA TRP A 128 -3.39 -8.14 -0.99
C TRP A 128 -4.60 -8.48 -1.84
N GLY A 129 -4.43 -8.57 -3.16
CA GLY A 129 -5.52 -8.99 -4.05
C GLY A 129 -6.02 -10.40 -3.76
N TRP A 130 -5.12 -11.30 -3.37
CA TRP A 130 -5.48 -12.67 -2.98
C TRP A 130 -6.25 -12.72 -1.66
N LEU A 131 -5.80 -11.94 -0.66
CA LEU A 131 -6.49 -11.80 0.62
C LEU A 131 -7.89 -11.21 0.43
N LEU A 132 -8.00 -10.15 -0.38
CA LEU A 132 -9.29 -9.53 -0.70
C LEU A 132 -10.20 -10.49 -1.47
N ALA A 133 -9.67 -11.38 -2.33
CA ALA A 133 -10.47 -12.39 -3.00
C ALA A 133 -11.13 -13.36 -2.01
N ALA A 134 -10.42 -13.79 -0.96
CA ALA A 134 -10.98 -14.63 0.09
C ALA A 134 -12.11 -13.92 0.85
N LEU A 135 -11.90 -12.64 1.19
CA LEU A 135 -12.93 -11.83 1.86
C LEU A 135 -14.16 -11.61 0.96
N LEU A 136 -13.96 -11.20 -0.29
CA LEU A 136 -15.04 -10.90 -1.24
C LEU A 136 -15.87 -12.12 -1.62
N THR A 137 -15.29 -13.33 -1.53
CA THR A 137 -16.05 -14.59 -1.73
C THR A 137 -16.81 -15.05 -0.48
N GLY A 138 -16.77 -14.28 0.62
CA GLY A 138 -17.41 -14.62 1.89
C GLY A 138 -16.75 -15.78 2.63
N ARG A 139 -15.51 -16.14 2.28
CA ARG A 139 -14.76 -17.24 2.89
C ARG A 139 -13.42 -16.76 3.46
N PRO A 140 -13.43 -15.87 4.45
CA PRO A 140 -12.21 -15.26 4.97
C PRO A 140 -11.19 -16.25 5.55
N TYR A 141 -11.70 -17.40 6.03
CA TYR A 141 -10.88 -18.43 6.69
C TYR A 141 -10.50 -19.60 5.78
N THR A 142 -10.63 -19.44 4.48
CA THR A 142 -10.13 -20.42 3.49
C THR A 142 -9.38 -19.69 2.40
N PRO A 143 -8.16 -20.13 2.03
CA PRO A 143 -7.44 -19.50 0.92
C PRO A 143 -8.29 -19.52 -0.35
N ALA A 144 -8.42 -18.38 -0.98
CA ALA A 144 -9.14 -18.29 -2.24
C ALA A 144 -8.40 -19.09 -3.33
N THR A 145 -9.12 -19.89 -4.09
CA THR A 145 -8.57 -20.73 -5.16
C THR A 145 -9.34 -20.53 -6.46
N GLY A 146 -8.72 -20.97 -7.56
CA GLY A 146 -9.37 -20.94 -8.86
C GLY A 146 -9.26 -19.61 -9.61
N PRO A 147 -9.93 -19.52 -10.78
CA PRO A 147 -9.80 -18.36 -11.67
C PRO A 147 -10.28 -17.05 -11.06
N THR A 148 -11.29 -17.07 -10.21
CA THR A 148 -11.82 -15.87 -9.53
C THR A 148 -10.78 -15.24 -8.60
N ALA A 149 -10.02 -16.05 -7.84
CA ALA A 149 -8.95 -15.56 -6.99
C ALA A 149 -7.83 -14.88 -7.80
N VAL A 150 -7.43 -15.52 -8.90
CA VAL A 150 -6.40 -14.97 -9.79
C VAL A 150 -6.88 -13.68 -10.44
N LEU A 151 -8.11 -13.63 -10.96
CA LEU A 151 -8.67 -12.43 -11.58
C LEU A 151 -8.80 -11.29 -10.58
N THR A 152 -9.24 -11.56 -9.36
CA THR A 152 -9.31 -10.54 -8.29
C THR A 152 -7.93 -10.03 -7.94
N ALA A 153 -6.94 -10.93 -7.76
CA ALA A 153 -5.57 -10.53 -7.46
C ALA A 153 -4.97 -9.64 -8.57
N LEU A 154 -5.19 -10.00 -9.83
CA LEU A 154 -4.74 -9.22 -10.98
C LEU A 154 -5.48 -7.86 -11.07
N ALA A 155 -6.78 -7.83 -10.82
CA ALA A 155 -7.57 -6.60 -10.83
C ALA A 155 -7.10 -5.63 -9.74
N VAL A 156 -6.85 -6.14 -8.53
CA VAL A 156 -6.31 -5.34 -7.41
C VAL A 156 -4.90 -4.84 -7.74
N ALA A 157 -4.02 -5.70 -8.26
CA ALA A 157 -2.69 -5.27 -8.68
C ALA A 157 -2.75 -4.22 -9.80
N ALA A 158 -3.66 -4.37 -10.76
CA ALA A 158 -3.89 -3.37 -11.81
C ALA A 158 -4.38 -2.04 -11.22
N LEU A 159 -5.23 -2.07 -10.18
CA LEU A 159 -5.68 -0.87 -9.48
C LEU A 159 -4.53 -0.18 -8.74
N PHE A 160 -3.65 -0.94 -8.06
CA PHE A 160 -2.42 -0.40 -7.48
C PHE A 160 -1.54 0.26 -8.55
N ALA A 161 -1.32 -0.41 -9.68
CA ALA A 161 -0.53 0.12 -10.80
C ALA A 161 -1.15 1.41 -11.36
N ALA A 162 -2.48 1.45 -11.56
CA ALA A 162 -3.19 2.63 -12.02
C ALA A 162 -3.08 3.81 -11.03
N HIS A 163 -3.15 3.53 -9.73
CA HIS A 163 -2.99 4.53 -8.68
C HIS A 163 -1.55 5.08 -8.65
N GLY A 164 -0.56 4.20 -8.74
CA GLY A 164 0.85 4.59 -8.88
C GLY A 164 1.14 5.40 -10.13
N LEU A 165 0.48 5.11 -11.26
CA LEU A 165 0.55 5.95 -12.47
C LEU A 165 -0.02 7.35 -12.22
N GLY A 166 -1.17 7.44 -11.56
CA GLY A 166 -1.76 8.71 -11.14
C GLY A 166 -0.76 9.51 -10.30
N PHE A 167 -0.18 8.88 -9.28
CA PHE A 167 0.85 9.48 -8.43
C PHE A 167 2.09 9.90 -9.24
N ALA A 168 2.60 9.04 -10.12
CA ALA A 168 3.75 9.33 -10.97
C ALA A 168 3.53 10.59 -11.83
N THR A 169 2.31 10.80 -12.37
CA THR A 169 1.99 12.02 -13.13
C THR A 169 1.93 13.29 -12.27
N LEU A 170 1.71 13.16 -10.96
CA LEU A 170 1.76 14.30 -10.03
C LEU A 170 3.18 14.65 -9.62
N ARG A 171 4.07 13.65 -9.56
CA ARG A 171 5.39 13.77 -8.94
C ARG A 171 6.56 13.86 -9.90
N LEU A 172 6.48 13.18 -11.03
CA LEU A 172 7.58 13.07 -11.99
C LEU A 172 7.66 14.26 -12.96
N THR A 173 8.83 14.39 -13.57
CA THR A 173 9.15 15.34 -14.66
C THR A 173 9.89 14.62 -15.79
N GLY A 174 9.96 15.24 -16.98
CA GLY A 174 10.70 14.71 -18.14
C GLY A 174 10.15 13.40 -18.70
N PRO A 175 11.00 12.55 -19.31
CA PRO A 175 10.55 11.33 -19.98
C PRO A 175 9.75 10.34 -19.12
N PRO A 176 10.06 10.12 -17.82
CA PRO A 176 9.21 9.30 -16.96
C PRO A 176 7.80 9.85 -16.78
N TYR A 177 7.64 11.16 -16.68
CA TYR A 177 6.32 11.81 -16.66
C TYR A 177 5.55 11.57 -17.95
N GLU A 178 6.20 11.75 -19.12
CA GLU A 178 5.55 11.56 -20.41
C GLU A 178 5.05 10.12 -20.61
N ARG A 179 5.82 9.12 -20.14
CA ARG A 179 5.40 7.71 -20.18
C ARG A 179 4.20 7.47 -19.26
N ALA A 180 4.23 7.97 -18.03
CA ALA A 180 3.11 7.87 -17.10
C ALA A 180 1.86 8.56 -17.68
N ARG A 181 2.03 9.76 -18.25
CA ARG A 181 0.96 10.55 -18.84
C ARG A 181 0.34 9.88 -20.06
N GLY A 182 1.16 9.21 -20.86
CA GLY A 182 0.68 8.49 -22.06
C GLY A 182 -0.32 7.38 -21.73
N LEU A 183 -0.19 6.72 -20.55
CA LEU A 183 -1.11 5.67 -20.09
C LEU A 183 -2.34 6.21 -19.36
N VAL A 184 -2.19 7.28 -18.58
CA VAL A 184 -3.33 7.90 -17.86
C VAL A 184 -4.29 8.61 -18.84
N GLY A 185 -3.82 8.91 -20.05
CA GLY A 185 -4.57 9.66 -21.06
C GLY A 185 -4.26 11.17 -21.02
N ARG A 186 -4.08 11.74 -22.21
CA ARG A 186 -3.65 13.15 -22.37
C ARG A 186 -4.73 14.16 -21.96
N THR A 187 -5.99 13.78 -22.03
CA THR A 187 -7.16 14.66 -21.79
C THR A 187 -7.57 14.74 -20.32
N GLY A 188 -7.20 13.76 -19.48
CA GLY A 188 -7.55 13.72 -18.07
C GLY A 188 -6.68 14.63 -17.20
N HIS A 189 -7.28 15.27 -16.18
CA HIS A 189 -6.52 15.97 -15.15
C HIS A 189 -5.84 14.95 -14.21
N PRO A 190 -4.50 15.02 -13.95
CA PRO A 190 -3.76 14.04 -13.15
C PRO A 190 -4.39 13.75 -11.78
N TRP A 191 -4.89 14.78 -11.10
CA TRP A 191 -5.57 14.66 -9.82
C TRP A 191 -6.85 13.82 -9.87
N ARG A 192 -7.62 13.89 -10.98
CA ARG A 192 -8.86 13.10 -11.11
C ARG A 192 -8.58 11.62 -11.16
N SER A 193 -7.58 11.20 -11.92
CA SER A 193 -7.17 9.80 -11.99
C SER A 193 -6.68 9.30 -10.63
N PHE A 194 -5.81 10.06 -9.96
CA PHE A 194 -5.30 9.73 -8.65
C PHE A 194 -6.42 9.65 -7.60
N ALA A 195 -7.33 10.63 -7.58
CA ALA A 195 -8.45 10.65 -6.64
C ALA A 195 -9.41 9.48 -6.88
N LEU A 196 -9.79 9.20 -8.14
CA LEU A 196 -10.70 8.10 -8.47
C LEU A 196 -10.12 6.75 -8.05
N THR A 197 -8.88 6.47 -8.41
CA THR A 197 -8.21 5.22 -8.02
C THR A 197 -8.00 5.14 -6.51
N GLY A 198 -7.77 6.27 -5.82
CA GLY A 198 -7.71 6.36 -4.38
C GLY A 198 -9.04 6.01 -3.70
N VAL A 199 -10.16 6.52 -4.21
CA VAL A 199 -11.50 6.15 -3.72
C VAL A 199 -11.77 4.66 -3.90
N LEU A 200 -11.40 4.09 -5.05
CA LEU A 200 -11.56 2.66 -5.30
C LEU A 200 -10.66 1.81 -4.35
N LEU A 201 -9.41 2.24 -4.14
CA LEU A 201 -8.49 1.56 -3.20
C LEU A 201 -8.95 1.67 -1.76
N ALA A 202 -9.55 2.78 -1.34
CA ALA A 202 -10.14 2.90 -0.01
C ALA A 202 -11.40 2.05 0.14
N GLY A 203 -12.28 2.09 -0.87
CA GLY A 203 -13.58 1.39 -0.84
C GLY A 203 -13.46 -0.12 -0.87
N LEU A 204 -12.45 -0.65 -1.58
CA LEU A 204 -12.28 -2.08 -1.77
C LEU A 204 -12.06 -2.86 -0.46
N PRO A 205 -11.08 -2.51 0.41
CA PRO A 205 -10.90 -3.18 1.69
C PRO A 205 -12.05 -2.92 2.68
N LEU A 206 -12.70 -1.76 2.60
CA LEU A 206 -13.88 -1.47 3.42
C LEU A 206 -15.04 -2.39 3.05
N TRP A 207 -15.30 -2.57 1.76
CA TRP A 207 -16.32 -3.51 1.29
C TRP A 207 -15.94 -4.95 1.61
N ALA A 208 -14.72 -5.39 1.31
CA ALA A 208 -14.26 -6.73 1.63
C ALA A 208 -14.30 -7.02 3.15
N GLY A 209 -14.00 -6.02 3.97
CA GLY A 209 -14.04 -6.12 5.43
C GLY A 209 -15.44 -6.38 6.01
N THR A 210 -16.51 -6.10 5.26
CA THR A 210 -17.89 -6.45 5.68
C THR A 210 -18.12 -7.96 5.78
N ALA A 211 -17.27 -8.77 5.16
CA ALA A 211 -17.29 -10.22 5.30
C ALA A 211 -16.74 -10.72 6.65
N LEU A 212 -16.05 -9.87 7.39
CA LEU A 212 -15.53 -10.22 8.72
C LEU A 212 -16.60 -9.94 9.78
N PRO A 213 -16.85 -10.89 10.70
CA PRO A 213 -17.81 -10.70 11.80
C PRO A 213 -17.18 -9.85 12.92
N LEU A 214 -16.84 -8.59 12.61
CA LEU A 214 -16.18 -7.68 13.54
C LEU A 214 -17.06 -7.38 14.76
N ALA A 215 -18.38 -7.16 14.53
CA ALA A 215 -19.32 -6.93 15.59
C ALA A 215 -19.50 -8.20 16.46
N GLY A 216 -19.36 -8.05 17.75
CA GLY A 216 -19.46 -9.15 18.74
C GLY A 216 -18.21 -10.07 18.80
N ARG A 217 -17.15 -9.79 18.04
CA ARG A 217 -15.87 -10.52 18.07
C ARG A 217 -14.70 -9.64 18.52
N ALA A 218 -14.99 -8.45 19.02
CA ALA A 218 -14.01 -7.57 19.63
C ALA A 218 -13.48 -8.11 20.95
N ALA A 219 -12.33 -7.62 21.38
CA ALA A 219 -11.75 -7.88 22.69
C ALA A 219 -12.72 -7.46 23.80
N ASP A 220 -12.46 -7.92 25.01
CA ASP A 220 -13.28 -7.61 26.19
C ASP A 220 -13.38 -6.08 26.44
N PRO A 221 -14.44 -5.63 27.13
CA PRO A 221 -14.68 -4.20 27.35
C PRO A 221 -13.55 -3.47 28.09
N ALA A 222 -12.81 -4.14 28.97
CA ALA A 222 -11.69 -3.52 29.71
C ALA A 222 -10.50 -3.28 28.79
N THR A 223 -10.17 -4.25 27.94
CA THR A 223 -9.14 -4.11 26.91
C THR A 223 -9.47 -2.98 25.91
N LEU A 224 -10.71 -2.93 25.42
CA LEU A 224 -11.14 -1.85 24.53
C LEU A 224 -11.15 -0.48 25.20
N ALA A 225 -11.51 -0.41 26.48
CA ALA A 225 -11.49 0.85 27.24
C ALA A 225 -10.07 1.39 27.45
N LEU A 226 -9.06 0.52 27.41
CA LEU A 226 -7.66 0.92 27.48
C LEU A 226 -7.12 1.29 26.09
N LEU A 227 -7.31 0.45 25.07
CA LEU A 227 -6.66 0.59 23.77
C LEU A 227 -7.28 1.69 22.89
N VAL A 228 -8.63 1.77 22.84
CA VAL A 228 -9.30 2.70 21.92
C VAL A 228 -9.00 4.16 22.23
N PRO A 229 -9.00 4.65 23.48
CA PRO A 229 -8.60 6.02 23.79
C PRO A 229 -7.15 6.33 23.40
N VAL A 230 -6.21 5.41 23.63
CA VAL A 230 -4.81 5.57 23.25
C VAL A 230 -4.69 5.71 21.74
N LEU A 231 -5.36 4.86 20.96
CA LEU A 231 -5.38 4.91 19.51
C LEU A 231 -5.99 6.22 18.99
N LEU A 232 -7.07 6.71 19.64
CA LEU A 232 -7.68 8.00 19.29
C LEU A 232 -6.73 9.18 19.54
N VAL A 233 -5.94 9.14 20.60
CA VAL A 233 -4.95 10.19 20.90
C VAL A 233 -3.78 10.16 19.92
N VAL A 234 -3.34 8.98 19.48
CA VAL A 234 -2.23 8.81 18.54
C VAL A 234 -2.64 9.13 17.10
N THR A 235 -3.90 8.97 16.74
CA THR A 235 -4.40 9.20 15.37
C THR A 235 -4.16 10.62 14.86
N PRO A 236 -4.51 11.72 15.57
CA PRO A 236 -4.29 13.08 15.09
C PRO A 236 -2.82 13.43 14.81
N PRO A 237 -1.83 13.11 15.67
CA PRO A 237 -0.41 13.28 15.36
C PRO A 237 0.02 12.51 14.10
N LEU A 238 -0.44 11.27 13.93
CA LEU A 238 -0.12 10.47 12.75
C LEU A 238 -0.66 11.14 11.47
N VAL A 239 -1.90 11.57 11.47
CA VAL A 239 -2.51 12.32 10.35
C VAL A 239 -1.76 13.62 10.08
N ALA A 240 -1.39 14.35 11.14
CA ALA A 240 -0.65 15.61 11.02
C ALA A 240 0.74 15.40 10.39
N VAL A 241 1.49 14.36 10.81
CA VAL A 241 2.79 14.01 10.24
C VAL A 241 2.64 13.57 8.79
N GLN A 242 1.61 12.79 8.47
CA GLN A 242 1.33 12.39 7.10
C GLN A 242 1.01 13.61 6.20
N ALA A 243 0.14 14.50 6.66
CA ALA A 243 -0.19 15.74 5.95
C ALA A 243 1.04 16.64 5.78
N TRP A 244 1.87 16.74 6.81
CA TRP A 244 3.14 17.47 6.75
C TRP A 244 4.09 16.87 5.71
N THR A 245 4.23 15.55 5.66
CA THR A 245 5.06 14.86 4.65
C THR A 245 4.57 15.19 3.23
N TRP A 246 3.26 15.12 2.99
CA TRP A 246 2.70 15.51 1.69
C TRP A 246 2.92 16.99 1.37
N TYR A 247 2.80 17.86 2.34
CA TYR A 247 3.07 19.29 2.17
C TYR A 247 4.55 19.57 1.90
N ALA A 248 5.46 18.98 2.67
CA ALA A 248 6.90 19.18 2.53
C ALA A 248 7.42 18.68 1.16
N PHE A 249 6.91 17.57 0.70
CA PHE A 249 7.29 16.97 -0.58
C PHE A 249 6.28 17.19 -1.71
N ARG A 250 5.47 18.26 -1.68
CA ARG A 250 4.43 18.52 -2.70
C ARG A 250 4.96 18.84 -4.09
N HIS A 251 6.20 19.28 -4.20
CA HIS A 251 6.81 19.67 -5.48
C HIS A 251 7.23 18.46 -6.31
N ARG A 252 7.20 18.63 -7.64
CA ARG A 252 7.68 17.62 -8.58
C ARG A 252 9.17 17.38 -8.42
N VAL A 253 9.59 16.13 -8.60
CA VAL A 253 10.99 15.74 -8.50
C VAL A 253 11.70 16.09 -9.79
N THR A 254 12.67 16.98 -9.71
CA THR A 254 13.50 17.43 -10.85
C THR A 254 14.90 16.85 -10.82
N ARG A 255 15.36 16.42 -9.65
CA ARG A 255 16.70 15.84 -9.43
C ARG A 255 16.61 14.63 -8.49
N PRO A 256 17.44 13.61 -8.70
CA PRO A 256 17.49 12.46 -7.78
C PRO A 256 18.25 12.87 -6.52
N SER A 257 17.55 13.44 -5.55
CA SER A 257 18.16 14.00 -4.32
C SER A 257 18.24 13.01 -3.16
N TYR A 258 17.66 11.82 -3.29
CA TYR A 258 17.46 10.91 -2.15
C TYR A 258 18.29 9.61 -2.20
N LEU A 259 18.81 9.21 -3.36
CA LEU A 259 19.53 7.93 -3.54
C LEU A 259 20.82 8.12 -4.33
#